data_441e3ad444b9898cc382f65bd6e85a86
#
_entry.id   441e3ad444b9898cc382f65bd6e85a86
#
_cell.length_a   1.000
_cell.length_b   1.000
_cell.length_c   1.000
_cell.angle_alpha   90.00
_cell.angle_beta   90.00
_cell.angle_gamma   90.00
#
_symmetry.space_group_name_H-M   'P 1'
#
loop_
_entity.id
_entity.type
_entity.pdbx_description
1 polymer ?
#
loop_
_entity_poly.entity_id
_entity_poly.type
_entity_poly.pdbx_seq_one_letter_code
_entity_poly.pdbx_strand_id
1 'polypeptide(L)'
;MSKEKISGSEALMRSLEHEGVKTLFGYPGGAIMPVFDALYDHCDRLNHILVRHEQGAAHAAQGFARVSGEVGVCLVTSGPGATNTITGIADAMIDSTPIVVIAGQVGAGLLGTDAFQEVDLVGVTQPISKWSYQIRRAEDVAWAVARAFYIARSGRPGPVVLDFAKNAQVDMTDYEPVNVDFIRSYDPDPETDSTAVAEAVALINAAKRPLVLVGQGVELGNAQKELQNFVEKADIPCGCTLLGLSALPSNHRLNKGMLGMHGNLGPNVKTNECDVLIAVGMRFDDRVTGKLETYAKQAKIIHLDVDPSEIGKNVAVDVPVLGNCKRTLSLLTELIQPQKHEEWIASFKPYEEKEFNQVIEKEVFPKEGPINMGEVVNAVSEATHNEAILVTDVGQNQMMACRYFKFTKPRSIVTSGGMGTMGFCLPAAIGATFGRPDRTVCAFMGDGGLQMTMQELGTVMEQKSPVKIILMNNNYLGNVRQWQAMFFNRRYSFTPMMNPDYMQIASAYGIASRRVMSREELNDGIQEMLSTDGPFLLEVCVVEEGNVLPMTPPGSSVNYMLMEC
;
A
#
# COMPACT_ATOMS: atom_id res chain seq x y z
N MET A 1 15.42 -36.52 -25.12
CA MET A 1 15.27 -35.33 -25.95
C MET A 1 16.43 -34.40 -25.59
N SER A 2 17.16 -33.86 -26.57
CA SER A 2 18.19 -32.87 -26.27
C SER A 2 17.51 -31.66 -25.63
N LYS A 3 18.01 -31.15 -24.48
CA LYS A 3 17.53 -29.92 -23.87
C LYS A 3 17.76 -28.77 -24.85
N GLU A 4 16.81 -27.87 -24.94
CA GLU A 4 16.94 -26.68 -25.77
C GLU A 4 17.96 -25.73 -25.13
N LYS A 5 18.99 -25.33 -25.90
CA LYS A 5 19.98 -24.34 -25.44
C LYS A 5 19.51 -22.95 -25.81
N ILE A 6 19.33 -22.12 -24.80
CA ILE A 6 18.87 -20.73 -24.93
C ILE A 6 19.79 -19.79 -24.15
N SER A 7 19.76 -18.48 -24.44
CA SER A 7 20.47 -17.49 -23.65
C SER A 7 19.87 -17.31 -22.26
N GLY A 8 20.64 -16.79 -21.31
CA GLY A 8 20.10 -16.47 -20.00
C GLY A 8 18.99 -15.42 -20.04
N SER A 9 19.02 -14.51 -21.01
CA SER A 9 17.93 -13.53 -21.23
C SER A 9 16.64 -14.22 -21.68
N GLU A 10 16.71 -15.15 -22.60
CA GLU A 10 15.58 -15.97 -23.02
C GLU A 10 15.07 -16.86 -21.87
N ALA A 11 15.99 -17.42 -21.07
CA ALA A 11 15.63 -18.18 -19.86
C ALA A 11 14.89 -17.32 -18.84
N LEU A 12 15.25 -16.04 -18.70
CA LEU A 12 14.51 -15.09 -17.86
C LEU A 12 13.09 -14.87 -18.38
N MET A 13 12.91 -14.60 -19.68
CA MET A 13 11.58 -14.38 -20.26
C MET A 13 10.67 -15.59 -20.04
N ARG A 14 11.15 -16.78 -20.37
CA ARG A 14 10.38 -18.01 -20.15
C ARG A 14 10.08 -18.30 -18.68
N SER A 15 10.99 -17.94 -17.79
CA SER A 15 10.77 -18.09 -16.35
C SER A 15 9.71 -17.11 -15.83
N LEU A 16 9.68 -15.86 -16.32
CA LEU A 16 8.63 -14.89 -15.99
C LEU A 16 7.26 -15.36 -16.50
N GLU A 17 7.19 -15.88 -17.72
CA GLU A 17 5.96 -16.49 -18.26
C GLU A 17 5.51 -17.68 -17.42
N HIS A 18 6.45 -18.54 -17.00
CA HIS A 18 6.15 -19.70 -16.15
C HIS A 18 5.59 -19.29 -14.77
N GLU A 19 6.08 -18.18 -14.20
CA GLU A 19 5.55 -17.58 -12.97
C GLU A 19 4.21 -16.83 -13.17
N GLY A 20 3.69 -16.77 -14.40
CA GLY A 20 2.41 -16.16 -14.74
C GLY A 20 2.46 -14.65 -14.92
N VAL A 21 3.65 -14.05 -15.04
CA VAL A 21 3.81 -12.60 -15.27
C VAL A 21 3.17 -12.23 -16.60
N LYS A 22 2.36 -11.16 -16.60
CA LYS A 22 1.76 -10.59 -17.81
C LYS A 22 2.18 -9.14 -18.03
N THR A 23 2.48 -8.43 -16.94
CA THR A 23 2.83 -7.01 -16.98
C THR A 23 4.09 -6.77 -16.14
N LEU A 24 5.01 -6.00 -16.67
CA LEU A 24 6.21 -5.54 -15.97
C LEU A 24 6.47 -4.07 -16.24
N PHE A 25 7.07 -3.39 -15.27
CA PHE A 25 7.37 -1.96 -15.34
C PHE A 25 8.88 -1.77 -15.38
N GLY A 26 9.38 -0.89 -16.22
CA GLY A 26 10.82 -0.78 -16.28
C GLY A 26 11.36 0.32 -17.18
N TYR A 27 12.70 0.39 -17.20
CA TYR A 27 13.43 1.33 -18.02
C TYR A 27 14.69 0.67 -18.58
N PRO A 28 14.91 0.69 -19.91
CA PRO A 28 16.05 0.06 -20.55
C PRO A 28 17.37 0.79 -20.27
N GLY A 29 18.48 0.06 -20.40
CA GLY A 29 19.83 0.62 -20.31
C GLY A 29 20.90 -0.38 -20.70
N GLY A 30 22.15 0.05 -20.76
CA GLY A 30 23.25 -0.72 -21.38
C GLY A 30 23.52 -2.09 -20.77
N ALA A 31 23.39 -2.23 -19.45
CA ALA A 31 23.70 -3.48 -18.75
C ALA A 31 22.55 -4.50 -18.77
N ILE A 32 21.35 -4.11 -19.20
CA ILE A 32 20.16 -4.98 -19.32
C ILE A 32 19.70 -5.15 -20.78
N MET A 33 20.44 -4.59 -21.73
CA MET A 33 20.09 -4.62 -23.14
C MET A 33 19.78 -6.01 -23.69
N PRO A 34 20.56 -7.08 -23.39
CA PRO A 34 20.24 -8.42 -23.89
C PRO A 34 18.86 -8.94 -23.42
N VAL A 35 18.43 -8.53 -22.22
CA VAL A 35 17.09 -8.88 -21.70
C VAL A 35 15.99 -8.15 -22.46
N PHE A 36 16.19 -6.86 -22.79
CA PHE A 36 15.22 -6.11 -23.61
C PHE A 36 15.19 -6.59 -25.06
N ASP A 37 16.31 -7.10 -25.60
CA ASP A 37 16.34 -7.74 -26.90
C ASP A 37 15.50 -9.03 -26.92
N ALA A 38 15.70 -9.90 -25.91
CA ALA A 38 14.86 -11.10 -25.75
C ALA A 38 13.37 -10.74 -25.53
N LEU A 39 13.07 -9.71 -24.75
CA LEU A 39 11.70 -9.26 -24.47
C LEU A 39 10.95 -8.86 -25.78
N TYR A 40 11.66 -8.40 -26.80
CA TYR A 40 11.05 -8.06 -28.09
C TYR A 40 10.27 -9.23 -28.70
N ASP A 41 10.77 -10.45 -28.57
CA ASP A 41 10.13 -11.68 -29.08
C ASP A 41 9.00 -12.20 -28.14
N HIS A 42 8.81 -11.56 -26.98
CA HIS A 42 7.80 -11.92 -25.98
C HIS A 42 6.74 -10.84 -25.73
N CYS A 43 6.74 -9.74 -26.50
CA CYS A 43 5.83 -8.61 -26.32
C CYS A 43 4.33 -8.94 -26.47
N ASP A 44 4.00 -10.06 -27.08
CA ASP A 44 2.63 -10.59 -27.18
C ASP A 44 2.13 -11.25 -25.87
N ARG A 45 3.03 -11.64 -24.97
CA ARG A 45 2.76 -12.33 -23.71
C ARG A 45 3.18 -11.53 -22.48
N LEU A 46 4.25 -10.76 -22.58
CA LEU A 46 4.81 -9.91 -21.53
C LEU A 46 4.64 -8.43 -21.92
N ASN A 47 3.66 -7.77 -21.32
CA ASN A 47 3.40 -6.36 -21.54
C ASN A 47 4.37 -5.50 -20.70
N HIS A 48 5.36 -4.87 -21.35
CA HIS A 48 6.31 -3.97 -20.70
C HIS A 48 5.81 -2.52 -20.74
N ILE A 49 5.69 -1.93 -19.55
CA ILE A 49 5.30 -0.52 -19.37
C ILE A 49 6.57 0.31 -19.18
N LEU A 50 6.87 1.14 -20.17
CA LEU A 50 8.00 2.07 -20.09
C LEU A 50 7.67 3.24 -19.18
N VAL A 51 8.30 3.27 -18.00
CA VAL A 51 8.21 4.39 -17.06
C VAL A 51 9.13 5.55 -17.46
N ARG A 52 9.14 6.63 -16.72
CA ARG A 52 10.03 7.78 -16.95
C ARG A 52 11.15 7.90 -15.91
N HIS A 53 11.04 7.11 -14.84
CA HIS A 53 12.06 7.00 -13.80
C HIS A 53 11.95 5.63 -13.11
N GLU A 54 13.06 5.01 -12.74
CA GLU A 54 13.06 3.64 -12.18
C GLU A 54 12.38 3.54 -10.81
N GLN A 55 12.37 4.62 -10.02
CA GLN A 55 11.55 4.70 -8.82
C GLN A 55 10.06 4.53 -9.18
N GLY A 56 9.62 5.15 -10.27
CA GLY A 56 8.27 4.98 -10.81
C GLY A 56 7.95 3.53 -11.16
N ALA A 57 8.92 2.77 -11.73
CA ALA A 57 8.73 1.35 -12.00
C ALA A 57 8.47 0.53 -10.73
N ALA A 58 9.23 0.77 -9.67
CA ALA A 58 9.06 0.08 -8.40
C ALA A 58 7.72 0.42 -7.73
N HIS A 59 7.27 1.67 -7.78
CA HIS A 59 5.96 2.06 -7.25
C HIS A 59 4.79 1.55 -8.11
N ALA A 60 4.94 1.53 -9.45
CA ALA A 60 3.94 0.94 -10.33
C ALA A 60 3.79 -0.57 -10.08
N ALA A 61 4.90 -1.29 -9.92
CA ALA A 61 4.88 -2.70 -9.51
C ALA A 61 4.16 -2.92 -8.18
N GLN A 62 4.32 -2.01 -7.20
CA GLN A 62 3.57 -2.06 -5.94
C GLN A 62 2.08 -1.82 -6.14
N GLY A 63 1.70 -0.79 -6.90
CA GLY A 63 0.30 -0.50 -7.21
C GLY A 63 -0.40 -1.68 -7.87
N PHE A 64 0.26 -2.29 -8.86
CA PHE A 64 -0.20 -3.53 -9.50
C PHE A 64 -0.39 -4.67 -8.48
N ALA A 65 0.63 -4.94 -7.66
CA ALA A 65 0.59 -6.05 -6.72
C ALA A 65 -0.52 -5.92 -5.66
N ARG A 66 -0.74 -4.72 -5.14
CA ARG A 66 -1.74 -4.48 -4.09
C ARG A 66 -3.18 -4.71 -4.57
N VAL A 67 -3.49 -4.31 -5.81
CA VAL A 67 -4.86 -4.45 -6.33
C VAL A 67 -5.12 -5.80 -6.97
N SER A 68 -4.12 -6.42 -7.63
CA SER A 68 -4.25 -7.72 -8.27
C SER A 68 -4.09 -8.89 -7.29
N GLY A 69 -3.23 -8.74 -6.29
CA GLY A 69 -2.78 -9.82 -5.40
C GLY A 69 -1.66 -10.67 -6.01
N GLU A 70 -1.15 -10.31 -7.19
CA GLU A 70 -0.04 -10.95 -7.88
C GLU A 70 1.29 -10.28 -7.52
N VAL A 71 2.42 -10.87 -7.89
CA VAL A 71 3.73 -10.27 -7.71
C VAL A 71 3.98 -9.20 -8.76
N GLY A 72 4.30 -7.97 -8.33
CA GLY A 72 4.70 -6.91 -9.25
C GLY A 72 6.14 -7.09 -9.73
N VAL A 73 6.43 -6.79 -10.99
CA VAL A 73 7.76 -6.96 -11.58
C VAL A 73 8.33 -5.64 -12.05
N CYS A 74 9.57 -5.34 -11.63
CA CYS A 74 10.33 -4.16 -12.04
C CYS A 74 11.60 -4.61 -12.77
N LEU A 75 11.86 -4.08 -13.98
CA LEU A 75 13.01 -4.41 -14.82
C LEU A 75 13.82 -3.15 -15.14
N VAL A 76 15.08 -3.06 -14.65
CA VAL A 76 15.89 -1.86 -14.76
C VAL A 76 17.36 -2.18 -15.09
N THR A 77 18.13 -1.16 -15.45
CA THR A 77 19.56 -1.31 -15.71
C THR A 77 20.40 -1.21 -14.44
N SER A 78 21.72 -1.36 -14.55
CA SER A 78 22.71 -1.26 -13.45
C SER A 78 22.92 0.19 -12.97
N GLY A 79 23.73 0.33 -11.94
CA GLY A 79 24.17 1.62 -11.41
C GLY A 79 23.01 2.52 -11.01
N PRO A 80 22.87 3.70 -11.64
CA PRO A 80 21.78 4.64 -11.29
C PRO A 80 20.39 4.05 -11.52
N GLY A 81 20.19 3.19 -12.53
CA GLY A 81 18.91 2.53 -12.75
C GLY A 81 18.51 1.63 -11.59
N ALA A 82 19.44 0.84 -11.09
CA ALA A 82 19.22 -0.01 -9.92
C ALA A 82 19.07 0.82 -8.63
N THR A 83 19.93 1.80 -8.38
CA THR A 83 19.87 2.62 -7.15
C THR A 83 18.63 3.51 -7.09
N ASN A 84 18.08 3.94 -8.21
CA ASN A 84 16.81 4.67 -8.26
C ASN A 84 15.61 3.84 -7.75
N THR A 85 15.70 2.51 -7.69
CA THR A 85 14.63 1.66 -7.16
C THR A 85 14.64 1.52 -5.63
N ILE A 86 15.70 1.96 -4.94
CA ILE A 86 15.93 1.71 -3.51
C ILE A 86 14.77 2.20 -2.65
N THR A 87 14.30 3.42 -2.87
CA THR A 87 13.13 3.94 -2.14
C THR A 87 11.91 3.04 -2.33
N GLY A 88 11.62 2.62 -3.57
CA GLY A 88 10.49 1.74 -3.85
C GLY A 88 10.63 0.34 -3.25
N ILE A 89 11.84 -0.21 -3.19
CA ILE A 89 12.13 -1.49 -2.53
C ILE A 89 11.90 -1.37 -1.01
N ALA A 90 12.42 -0.32 -0.38
CA ALA A 90 12.25 -0.08 1.05
C ALA A 90 10.78 0.14 1.42
N ASP A 91 10.02 0.87 0.58
CA ASP A 91 8.59 1.08 0.72
C ASP A 91 7.81 -0.24 0.63
N ALA A 92 8.14 -1.08 -0.36
CA ALA A 92 7.54 -2.40 -0.51
C ALA A 92 7.85 -3.33 0.69
N MET A 93 9.05 -3.23 1.27
CA MET A 93 9.44 -4.05 2.42
C MET A 93 8.63 -3.70 3.67
N ILE A 94 8.52 -2.42 4.00
CA ILE A 94 7.82 -1.99 5.21
C ILE A 94 6.31 -2.22 5.12
N ASP A 95 5.75 -2.13 3.91
CA ASP A 95 4.32 -2.34 3.63
C ASP A 95 4.01 -3.77 3.16
N SER A 96 4.97 -4.68 3.24
CA SER A 96 4.77 -6.11 2.91
C SER A 96 4.19 -6.33 1.50
N THR A 97 4.65 -5.56 0.50
CA THR A 97 4.17 -5.64 -0.88
C THR A 97 5.05 -6.57 -1.70
N PRO A 98 4.51 -7.64 -2.32
CA PRO A 98 5.29 -8.59 -3.10
C PRO A 98 5.72 -7.97 -4.43
N ILE A 99 6.99 -7.65 -4.59
CA ILE A 99 7.60 -7.25 -5.85
C ILE A 99 8.90 -7.99 -6.11
N VAL A 100 9.21 -8.22 -7.38
CA VAL A 100 10.52 -8.73 -7.84
C VAL A 100 11.17 -7.65 -8.69
N VAL A 101 12.30 -7.14 -8.22
CA VAL A 101 13.11 -6.16 -8.95
C VAL A 101 14.26 -6.89 -9.63
N ILE A 102 14.34 -6.80 -10.94
CA ILE A 102 15.39 -7.39 -11.78
C ILE A 102 16.23 -6.26 -12.32
N ALA A 103 17.47 -6.16 -11.85
CA ALA A 103 18.41 -5.13 -12.27
C ALA A 103 19.54 -5.74 -13.08
N GLY A 104 19.92 -5.11 -14.18
CA GLY A 104 21.13 -5.46 -14.90
C GLY A 104 22.38 -5.17 -14.07
N GLN A 105 23.48 -5.88 -14.36
CA GLN A 105 24.77 -5.68 -13.73
C GLN A 105 25.90 -5.80 -14.76
N VAL A 106 27.06 -5.27 -14.46
CA VAL A 106 28.26 -5.49 -15.27
C VAL A 106 28.59 -6.98 -15.38
N GLY A 107 29.41 -7.37 -16.35
CA GLY A 107 29.83 -8.76 -16.46
C GLY A 107 30.57 -9.25 -15.20
N ALA A 108 30.40 -10.52 -14.83
CA ALA A 108 30.94 -11.09 -13.59
C ALA A 108 32.48 -10.90 -13.42
N GLY A 109 33.24 -10.81 -14.52
CA GLY A 109 34.67 -10.53 -14.48
C GLY A 109 35.07 -9.09 -14.15
N LEU A 110 34.08 -8.16 -14.13
CA LEU A 110 34.29 -6.76 -13.79
C LEU A 110 33.77 -6.39 -12.39
N LEU A 111 33.13 -7.32 -11.70
CA LEU A 111 32.60 -7.07 -10.35
C LEU A 111 33.72 -6.77 -9.36
N GLY A 112 33.55 -5.69 -8.59
CA GLY A 112 34.54 -5.21 -7.61
C GLY A 112 35.70 -4.43 -8.22
N THR A 113 35.56 -3.96 -9.47
CA THR A 113 36.60 -3.18 -10.17
C THR A 113 36.26 -1.71 -10.36
N ASP A 114 35.14 -1.24 -9.78
CA ASP A 114 34.59 0.10 -10.01
C ASP A 114 34.32 0.36 -11.52
N ALA A 115 33.81 -0.66 -12.22
CA ALA A 115 33.48 -0.57 -13.62
C ALA A 115 32.33 0.44 -13.84
N PHE A 116 32.23 0.97 -15.06
CA PHE A 116 31.19 1.96 -15.40
C PHE A 116 29.77 1.44 -15.06
N GLN A 117 29.04 2.18 -14.23
CA GLN A 117 27.70 1.84 -13.73
C GLN A 117 27.65 0.54 -12.88
N GLU A 118 28.75 0.13 -12.30
CA GLU A 118 28.76 -0.91 -11.26
C GLU A 118 28.25 -0.33 -9.93
N VAL A 119 27.49 -1.12 -9.19
CA VAL A 119 27.13 -0.89 -7.79
C VAL A 119 26.94 -2.24 -7.10
N ASP A 120 27.36 -2.38 -5.84
CA ASP A 120 27.02 -3.54 -5.02
C ASP A 120 25.53 -3.51 -4.64
N LEU A 121 24.67 -3.89 -5.60
CA LEU A 121 23.23 -3.84 -5.41
C LEU A 121 22.78 -4.80 -4.31
N VAL A 122 23.38 -5.98 -4.21
CA VAL A 122 23.04 -6.95 -3.15
C VAL A 122 23.33 -6.36 -1.77
N GLY A 123 24.49 -5.74 -1.57
CA GLY A 123 24.83 -5.09 -0.31
C GLY A 123 23.89 -3.94 0.05
N VAL A 124 23.49 -3.12 -0.93
CA VAL A 124 22.56 -1.99 -0.70
C VAL A 124 21.14 -2.45 -0.41
N THR A 125 20.66 -3.54 -1.03
CA THR A 125 19.28 -3.98 -0.91
C THR A 125 19.04 -5.03 0.18
N GLN A 126 20.09 -5.65 0.70
CA GLN A 126 19.99 -6.68 1.74
C GLN A 126 19.13 -6.26 2.96
N PRO A 127 19.28 -5.05 3.54
CA PRO A 127 18.50 -4.64 4.71
C PRO A 127 17.05 -4.24 4.39
N ILE A 128 16.71 -4.07 3.13
CA ILE A 128 15.39 -3.55 2.67
C ILE A 128 14.64 -4.52 1.76
N SER A 129 15.08 -5.79 1.71
CA SER A 129 14.41 -6.83 0.92
C SER A 129 14.36 -8.15 1.69
N LYS A 130 13.47 -9.05 1.29
CA LYS A 130 13.40 -10.40 1.85
C LYS A 130 14.56 -11.26 1.39
N TRP A 131 15.03 -11.03 0.17
CA TRP A 131 16.16 -11.71 -0.43
C TRP A 131 16.72 -10.89 -1.57
N SER A 132 18.06 -10.87 -1.66
CA SER A 132 18.80 -10.30 -2.79
C SER A 132 19.78 -11.33 -3.29
N TYR A 133 19.84 -11.52 -4.61
CA TYR A 133 20.71 -12.52 -5.22
C TYR A 133 21.36 -12.01 -6.50
N GLN A 134 22.67 -12.24 -6.66
CA GLN A 134 23.40 -11.89 -7.86
C GLN A 134 23.53 -13.13 -8.78
N ILE A 135 22.86 -13.07 -9.93
CA ILE A 135 22.89 -14.12 -10.97
C ILE A 135 24.16 -13.93 -11.80
N ARG A 136 25.16 -14.81 -11.62
CA ARG A 136 26.45 -14.75 -12.30
C ARG A 136 26.59 -15.73 -13.46
N ARG A 137 25.69 -16.71 -13.58
CA ARG A 137 25.70 -17.76 -14.59
C ARG A 137 24.32 -17.96 -15.18
N ALA A 138 24.22 -18.23 -16.49
CA ALA A 138 22.95 -18.42 -17.18
C ALA A 138 22.14 -19.60 -16.63
N GLU A 139 22.80 -20.66 -16.16
CA GLU A 139 22.20 -21.85 -15.58
C GLU A 139 21.45 -21.60 -14.26
N ASP A 140 21.75 -20.48 -13.56
CA ASP A 140 21.12 -20.13 -12.30
C ASP A 140 19.81 -19.35 -12.51
N VAL A 141 19.50 -18.88 -13.72
CA VAL A 141 18.39 -17.95 -13.99
C VAL A 141 17.04 -18.53 -13.59
N ALA A 142 16.68 -19.71 -14.12
CA ALA A 142 15.36 -20.32 -13.87
C ALA A 142 15.15 -20.59 -12.36
N TRP A 143 16.17 -21.08 -11.67
CA TRP A 143 16.16 -21.32 -10.23
C TRP A 143 16.01 -20.00 -9.44
N ALA A 144 16.79 -18.99 -9.81
CA ALA A 144 16.76 -17.70 -9.10
C ALA A 144 15.41 -17.01 -9.23
N VAL A 145 14.80 -17.04 -10.43
CA VAL A 145 13.46 -16.46 -10.68
C VAL A 145 12.39 -17.20 -9.87
N ALA A 146 12.31 -18.52 -9.97
CA ALA A 146 11.33 -19.31 -9.24
C ALA A 146 11.43 -19.08 -7.71
N ARG A 147 12.68 -19.03 -7.20
CA ARG A 147 12.95 -18.75 -5.78
C ARG A 147 12.54 -17.32 -5.39
N ALA A 148 12.81 -16.33 -6.25
CA ALA A 148 12.44 -14.95 -6.02
C ALA A 148 10.91 -14.78 -5.89
N PHE A 149 10.15 -15.36 -6.80
CA PHE A 149 8.70 -15.29 -6.77
C PHE A 149 8.11 -16.04 -5.56
N TYR A 150 8.64 -17.21 -5.23
CA TYR A 150 8.22 -17.95 -4.04
C TYR A 150 8.43 -17.13 -2.76
N ILE A 151 9.62 -16.53 -2.58
CA ILE A 151 9.94 -15.72 -1.40
C ILE A 151 9.09 -14.43 -1.37
N ALA A 152 8.90 -13.76 -2.52
CA ALA A 152 8.16 -12.51 -2.58
C ALA A 152 6.71 -12.66 -2.12
N ARG A 153 6.02 -13.74 -2.55
CA ARG A 153 4.58 -13.95 -2.31
C ARG A 153 4.23 -14.75 -1.06
N SER A 154 5.19 -15.45 -0.45
CA SER A 154 4.92 -16.37 0.66
C SER A 154 5.27 -15.77 2.03
N GLY A 155 4.65 -16.30 3.10
CA GLY A 155 4.77 -15.78 4.44
C GLY A 155 4.24 -14.36 4.55
N ARG A 156 4.97 -13.48 5.25
CA ARG A 156 4.79 -12.05 5.12
C ARG A 156 5.36 -11.64 3.76
N PRO A 157 4.54 -11.18 2.80
CA PRO A 157 5.03 -10.81 1.47
C PRO A 157 6.04 -9.66 1.52
N GLY A 158 6.81 -9.49 0.44
CA GLY A 158 7.76 -8.38 0.37
C GLY A 158 8.66 -8.43 -0.85
N PRO A 159 9.56 -7.45 -1.03
CA PRO A 159 10.40 -7.32 -2.21
C PRO A 159 11.53 -8.34 -2.22
N VAL A 160 11.87 -8.77 -3.44
CA VAL A 160 13.07 -9.56 -3.75
C VAL A 160 13.83 -8.87 -4.87
N VAL A 161 15.16 -8.92 -4.83
CA VAL A 161 16.03 -8.28 -5.81
C VAL A 161 16.93 -9.30 -6.49
N LEU A 162 16.92 -9.31 -7.82
CA LEU A 162 17.79 -10.09 -8.67
C LEU A 162 18.76 -9.16 -9.40
N ASP A 163 20.05 -9.30 -9.12
CA ASP A 163 21.15 -8.55 -9.72
C ASP A 163 21.76 -9.40 -10.84
N PHE A 164 21.47 -9.08 -12.11
CA PHE A 164 21.69 -9.97 -13.25
C PHE A 164 22.93 -9.58 -14.05
N ALA A 165 24.04 -10.29 -13.83
CA ALA A 165 25.30 -10.04 -14.51
C ALA A 165 25.20 -10.23 -16.03
N LYS A 166 25.84 -9.31 -16.80
CA LYS A 166 25.71 -9.25 -18.26
C LYS A 166 26.17 -10.51 -18.99
N ASN A 167 27.23 -11.19 -18.51
CA ASN A 167 27.63 -12.47 -19.08
C ASN A 167 26.54 -13.54 -18.90
N ALA A 168 25.91 -13.60 -17.73
CA ALA A 168 24.82 -14.53 -17.47
C ALA A 168 23.57 -14.26 -18.34
N GLN A 169 23.38 -13.03 -18.85
CA GLN A 169 22.32 -12.70 -19.79
C GLN A 169 22.55 -13.30 -21.18
N VAL A 170 23.84 -13.36 -21.63
CA VAL A 170 24.19 -13.76 -23.01
C VAL A 170 24.68 -15.18 -23.13
N ASP A 171 25.23 -15.76 -22.03
CA ASP A 171 25.71 -17.14 -22.02
C ASP A 171 24.55 -18.12 -22.27
N MET A 172 24.87 -19.24 -22.94
CA MET A 172 23.90 -20.27 -23.29
C MET A 172 23.72 -21.28 -22.16
N THR A 173 22.49 -21.66 -21.89
CA THR A 173 22.14 -22.66 -20.87
C THR A 173 21.13 -23.67 -21.40
N ASP A 174 21.10 -24.86 -20.79
CA ASP A 174 20.04 -25.84 -20.97
C ASP A 174 18.85 -25.42 -20.08
N TYR A 175 17.75 -24.93 -20.68
CA TYR A 175 16.60 -24.43 -19.93
C TYR A 175 15.61 -25.53 -19.58
N GLU A 176 15.19 -25.53 -18.33
CA GLU A 176 14.00 -26.24 -17.83
C GLU A 176 13.26 -25.33 -16.86
N PRO A 177 11.92 -25.24 -16.91
CA PRO A 177 11.16 -24.48 -15.91
C PRO A 177 11.36 -25.09 -14.52
N VAL A 178 11.49 -24.25 -13.52
CA VAL A 178 11.71 -24.64 -12.12
C VAL A 178 10.50 -24.22 -11.29
N ASN A 179 10.02 -25.15 -10.44
CA ASN A 179 9.03 -24.85 -9.40
C ASN A 179 9.73 -24.91 -8.04
N VAL A 180 9.43 -23.94 -7.17
CA VAL A 180 9.89 -23.91 -5.79
C VAL A 180 8.69 -23.96 -4.87
N ASP A 181 8.55 -25.03 -4.10
CA ASP A 181 7.52 -25.26 -3.08
C ASP A 181 8.09 -25.34 -1.67
N PHE A 182 9.41 -25.43 -1.55
CA PHE A 182 10.13 -25.53 -0.28
C PHE A 182 11.49 -24.86 -0.34
N ILE A 183 11.83 -24.12 0.72
CA ILE A 183 13.17 -23.61 0.97
C ILE A 183 13.57 -24.01 2.39
N ARG A 184 14.72 -24.71 2.52
CA ARG A 184 15.24 -25.10 3.82
C ARG A 184 15.35 -23.91 4.77
N SER A 185 14.88 -24.07 6.00
CA SER A 185 14.88 -23.05 7.05
C SER A 185 14.03 -21.80 6.76
N TYR A 186 13.06 -21.92 5.84
CA TYR A 186 12.05 -20.89 5.61
C TYR A 186 10.67 -21.53 5.71
N ASP A 187 9.95 -21.13 6.76
CA ASP A 187 8.56 -21.56 7.01
C ASP A 187 7.61 -20.37 6.77
N PRO A 188 7.01 -20.28 5.59
CA PRO A 188 6.14 -19.16 5.23
C PRO A 188 4.72 -19.26 5.79
N ASP A 189 4.30 -20.44 6.25
CA ASP A 189 2.97 -20.66 6.81
C ASP A 189 3.05 -21.56 8.05
N PRO A 190 3.54 -21.03 9.18
CA PRO A 190 3.75 -21.78 10.40
C PRO A 190 2.46 -22.46 10.85
N GLU A 191 2.58 -23.68 11.36
CA GLU A 191 1.44 -24.42 11.89
C GLU A 191 0.81 -23.66 13.07
N THR A 192 -0.52 -23.59 13.06
CA THR A 192 -1.26 -22.90 14.10
C THR A 192 -1.38 -23.79 15.33
N ASP A 193 -0.89 -23.34 16.48
CA ASP A 193 -0.98 -24.07 17.74
C ASP A 193 -2.43 -24.14 18.24
N SER A 194 -2.94 -25.36 18.35
CA SER A 194 -4.29 -25.63 18.84
C SER A 194 -4.52 -25.16 20.28
N THR A 195 -3.48 -25.14 21.10
CA THR A 195 -3.55 -24.64 22.49
C THR A 195 -3.77 -23.12 22.49
N ALA A 196 -3.01 -22.39 21.67
CA ALA A 196 -3.18 -20.95 21.52
C ALA A 196 -4.57 -20.60 20.95
N VAL A 197 -5.08 -21.39 20.00
CA VAL A 197 -6.45 -21.22 19.49
C VAL A 197 -7.48 -21.43 20.60
N ALA A 198 -7.34 -22.47 21.42
CA ALA A 198 -8.27 -22.75 22.52
C ALA A 198 -8.24 -21.63 23.59
N GLU A 199 -7.07 -21.10 23.93
CA GLU A 199 -6.92 -19.96 24.83
C GLU A 199 -7.55 -18.68 24.27
N ALA A 200 -7.33 -18.39 22.98
CA ALA A 200 -7.96 -17.27 22.29
C ALA A 200 -9.50 -17.39 22.31
N VAL A 201 -10.04 -18.57 22.00
CA VAL A 201 -11.48 -18.86 22.04
C VAL A 201 -12.04 -18.64 23.46
N ALA A 202 -11.35 -19.10 24.49
CA ALA A 202 -11.79 -18.91 25.87
C ALA A 202 -11.87 -17.42 26.24
N LEU A 203 -10.85 -16.63 25.87
CA LEU A 203 -10.85 -15.18 26.10
C LEU A 203 -11.97 -14.48 25.33
N ILE A 204 -12.16 -14.81 24.04
CA ILE A 204 -13.20 -14.22 23.21
C ILE A 204 -14.59 -14.54 23.76
N ASN A 205 -14.85 -15.79 24.14
CA ASN A 205 -16.14 -16.20 24.69
C ASN A 205 -16.46 -15.57 26.05
N ALA A 206 -15.44 -15.16 26.83
CA ALA A 206 -15.61 -14.49 28.10
C ALA A 206 -15.66 -12.96 28.03
N ALA A 207 -15.28 -12.40 26.88
CA ALA A 207 -15.18 -10.96 26.70
C ALA A 207 -16.54 -10.26 26.79
N LYS A 208 -16.54 -9.09 27.41
CA LYS A 208 -17.72 -8.21 27.48
C LYS A 208 -17.58 -6.98 26.58
N ARG A 209 -16.36 -6.57 26.31
CA ARG A 209 -16.01 -5.40 25.52
C ARG A 209 -14.89 -5.71 24.53
N PRO A 210 -15.05 -6.74 23.67
CA PRO A 210 -14.02 -7.09 22.70
C PRO A 210 -13.92 -6.05 21.58
N LEU A 211 -12.71 -5.89 21.04
CA LEU A 211 -12.43 -5.04 19.86
C LEU A 211 -11.47 -5.77 18.91
N VAL A 212 -11.81 -5.79 17.62
CA VAL A 212 -10.92 -6.28 16.57
C VAL A 212 -10.17 -5.12 15.91
N LEU A 213 -8.84 -5.25 15.81
CA LEU A 213 -8.01 -4.37 14.99
C LEU A 213 -7.67 -5.08 13.69
N VAL A 214 -8.12 -4.50 12.59
CA VAL A 214 -7.96 -5.08 11.24
C VAL A 214 -6.76 -4.48 10.56
N GLY A 215 -5.73 -5.28 10.31
CA GLY A 215 -4.53 -4.89 9.57
C GLY A 215 -4.52 -5.37 8.12
N GLN A 216 -3.47 -5.01 7.39
CA GLN A 216 -3.26 -5.37 5.99
C GLN A 216 -3.15 -6.89 5.78
N GLY A 217 -2.71 -7.65 6.80
CA GLY A 217 -2.59 -9.10 6.72
C GLY A 217 -3.88 -9.81 6.33
N VAL A 218 -5.04 -9.20 6.60
CA VAL A 218 -6.34 -9.72 6.14
C VAL A 218 -6.44 -9.67 4.61
N GLU A 219 -6.01 -8.54 4.00
CA GLU A 219 -6.00 -8.39 2.54
C GLU A 219 -4.93 -9.28 1.89
N LEU A 220 -3.73 -9.31 2.47
CA LEU A 220 -2.61 -10.11 1.96
C LEU A 220 -2.91 -11.63 2.05
N GLY A 221 -3.60 -12.06 3.11
CA GLY A 221 -4.02 -13.43 3.32
C GLY A 221 -5.31 -13.83 2.59
N ASN A 222 -5.94 -12.92 1.82
CA ASN A 222 -7.26 -13.11 1.20
C ASN A 222 -8.32 -13.63 2.20
N ALA A 223 -8.36 -13.03 3.39
CA ALA A 223 -9.15 -13.47 4.54
C ALA A 223 -10.36 -12.57 4.87
N GLN A 224 -10.81 -11.73 3.92
CA GLN A 224 -11.87 -10.77 4.13
C GLN A 224 -13.20 -11.42 4.51
N LYS A 225 -13.54 -12.53 3.84
CA LYS A 225 -14.76 -13.29 4.14
C LYS A 225 -14.67 -13.97 5.51
N GLU A 226 -13.52 -14.52 5.84
CA GLU A 226 -13.27 -15.16 7.14
C GLU A 226 -13.31 -14.13 8.27
N LEU A 227 -12.76 -12.93 8.05
CA LEU A 227 -12.89 -11.81 8.98
C LEU A 227 -14.36 -11.44 9.19
N GLN A 228 -15.12 -11.25 8.12
CA GLN A 228 -16.53 -10.90 8.21
C GLN A 228 -17.33 -11.97 8.98
N ASN A 229 -17.16 -13.25 8.64
CA ASN A 229 -17.81 -14.35 9.33
C ASN A 229 -17.47 -14.39 10.84
N PHE A 230 -16.19 -14.15 11.16
CA PHE A 230 -15.72 -14.12 12.54
C PHE A 230 -16.38 -13.00 13.34
N VAL A 231 -16.30 -11.77 12.84
CA VAL A 231 -16.83 -10.60 13.58
C VAL A 231 -18.35 -10.63 13.67
N GLU A 232 -19.06 -11.16 12.68
CA GLU A 232 -20.51 -11.32 12.70
C GLU A 232 -20.95 -12.38 13.71
N LYS A 233 -20.28 -13.55 13.77
CA LYS A 233 -20.58 -14.60 14.74
C LYS A 233 -20.30 -14.16 16.16
N ALA A 234 -19.19 -13.46 16.38
CA ALA A 234 -18.77 -12.96 17.68
C ALA A 234 -19.43 -11.63 18.06
N ASP A 235 -20.11 -10.95 17.13
CA ASP A 235 -20.72 -9.62 17.29
C ASP A 235 -19.73 -8.56 17.81
N ILE A 236 -18.51 -8.52 17.26
CA ILE A 236 -17.40 -7.69 17.73
C ILE A 236 -17.20 -6.48 16.82
N PRO A 237 -17.19 -5.23 17.35
CA PRO A 237 -16.83 -4.05 16.57
C PRO A 237 -15.37 -4.07 16.14
N CYS A 238 -15.09 -3.45 14.97
CA CYS A 238 -13.77 -3.42 14.35
C CYS A 238 -13.28 -2.01 14.12
N GLY A 239 -11.97 -1.78 14.34
CA GLY A 239 -11.26 -0.62 13.82
C GLY A 239 -10.22 -1.06 12.79
N CYS A 240 -10.10 -0.35 11.68
CA CYS A 240 -9.14 -0.67 10.62
C CYS A 240 -7.88 0.19 10.73
N THR A 241 -6.70 -0.42 10.60
CA THR A 241 -5.47 0.36 10.38
C THR A 241 -5.52 1.01 9.00
N LEU A 242 -4.64 1.97 8.72
CA LEU A 242 -4.55 2.63 7.40
C LEU A 242 -4.51 1.61 6.25
N LEU A 243 -3.63 0.61 6.34
CA LEU A 243 -3.49 -0.44 5.34
C LEU A 243 -4.51 -1.59 5.48
N GLY A 244 -5.29 -1.60 6.55
CA GLY A 244 -6.40 -2.53 6.76
C GLY A 244 -7.75 -2.01 6.24
N LEU A 245 -7.80 -0.76 5.78
CA LEU A 245 -8.99 -0.22 5.11
C LEU A 245 -9.34 -1.09 3.89
N SER A 246 -10.62 -1.20 3.54
CA SER A 246 -11.20 -2.09 2.52
C SER A 246 -11.28 -3.59 2.88
N ALA A 247 -10.61 -4.06 3.94
CA ALA A 247 -10.75 -5.46 4.36
C ALA A 247 -12.15 -5.82 4.90
N LEU A 248 -12.87 -4.83 5.43
CA LEU A 248 -14.27 -4.93 5.83
C LEU A 248 -15.03 -3.73 5.22
N PRO A 249 -16.17 -3.92 4.54
CA PRO A 249 -16.90 -2.81 3.92
C PRO A 249 -17.16 -1.65 4.90
N SER A 250 -16.99 -0.41 4.43
CA SER A 250 -17.14 0.79 5.28
C SER A 250 -18.56 0.95 5.84
N ASN A 251 -19.57 0.42 5.16
CA ASN A 251 -20.97 0.44 5.59
C ASN A 251 -21.37 -0.77 6.46
N HIS A 252 -20.43 -1.65 6.79
CA HIS A 252 -20.72 -2.79 7.66
C HIS A 252 -20.98 -2.30 9.09
N ARG A 253 -22.02 -2.77 9.76
CA ARG A 253 -22.47 -2.29 11.09
C ARG A 253 -21.38 -2.38 12.19
N LEU A 254 -20.46 -3.32 12.06
CA LEU A 254 -19.36 -3.54 13.01
C LEU A 254 -18.09 -2.77 12.63
N ASN A 255 -18.00 -2.20 11.43
CA ASN A 255 -16.89 -1.33 11.06
C ASN A 255 -17.06 0.04 11.72
N LYS A 256 -16.12 0.41 12.59
CA LYS A 256 -16.12 1.65 13.37
C LYS A 256 -15.15 2.70 12.83
N GLY A 257 -14.55 2.43 11.68
CA GLY A 257 -13.66 3.35 10.97
C GLY A 257 -12.18 3.09 11.20
N MET A 258 -11.37 4.10 10.89
CA MET A 258 -9.92 4.03 10.92
C MET A 258 -9.36 4.23 12.34
N LEU A 259 -8.29 3.51 12.65
CA LEU A 259 -7.49 3.65 13.88
C LEU A 259 -6.25 4.52 13.66
N GLY A 260 -5.66 4.98 14.74
CA GLY A 260 -4.35 5.60 14.77
C GLY A 260 -4.38 7.12 14.86
N MET A 261 -3.24 7.76 14.62
CA MET A 261 -3.00 9.19 14.85
C MET A 261 -4.08 10.09 14.25
N HIS A 262 -4.51 9.82 13.02
CA HIS A 262 -5.58 10.52 12.32
C HIS A 262 -6.83 9.65 12.15
N GLY A 263 -7.01 8.64 13.02
CA GLY A 263 -8.16 7.74 13.02
C GLY A 263 -9.44 8.41 13.54
N ASN A 264 -10.52 7.63 13.57
CA ASN A 264 -11.78 8.05 14.16
C ASN A 264 -11.71 8.04 15.69
N LEU A 265 -12.46 8.95 16.33
CA LEU A 265 -12.46 9.09 17.79
C LEU A 265 -12.94 7.82 18.50
N GLY A 266 -14.03 7.22 18.02
CA GLY A 266 -14.63 6.03 18.64
C GLY A 266 -13.67 4.86 18.79
N PRO A 267 -13.11 4.28 17.72
CA PRO A 267 -12.22 3.13 17.81
C PRO A 267 -10.93 3.43 18.58
N ASN A 268 -10.38 4.65 18.49
CA ASN A 268 -9.20 5.03 19.26
C ASN A 268 -9.46 5.05 20.78
N VAL A 269 -10.56 5.64 21.22
CA VAL A 269 -10.95 5.63 22.64
C VAL A 269 -11.25 4.22 23.10
N LYS A 270 -11.99 3.45 22.31
CA LYS A 270 -12.41 2.09 22.67
C LYS A 270 -11.25 1.09 22.73
N THR A 271 -10.12 1.37 22.08
CA THR A 271 -8.88 0.59 22.27
C THR A 271 -8.41 0.58 23.72
N ASN A 272 -8.56 1.70 24.43
CA ASN A 272 -8.21 1.80 25.85
C ASN A 272 -9.38 1.51 26.82
N GLU A 273 -10.54 1.06 26.31
CA GLU A 273 -11.69 0.66 27.11
C GLU A 273 -12.07 -0.83 26.94
N CYS A 274 -11.59 -1.48 25.89
CA CYS A 274 -11.87 -2.89 25.63
C CYS A 274 -11.25 -3.80 26.71
N ASP A 275 -11.82 -4.99 26.93
CA ASP A 275 -11.29 -6.01 27.83
C ASP A 275 -10.49 -7.09 27.08
N VAL A 276 -10.81 -7.31 25.79
CA VAL A 276 -10.06 -8.18 24.88
C VAL A 276 -9.80 -7.43 23.58
N LEU A 277 -8.52 -7.33 23.19
CA LEU A 277 -8.06 -6.73 21.95
C LEU A 277 -7.57 -7.82 21.01
N ILE A 278 -8.18 -7.94 19.84
CA ILE A 278 -7.86 -8.97 18.85
C ILE A 278 -7.21 -8.30 17.65
N ALA A 279 -5.90 -8.40 17.54
CA ALA A 279 -5.15 -7.83 16.43
C ALA A 279 -5.00 -8.86 15.32
N VAL A 280 -5.43 -8.54 14.11
CA VAL A 280 -5.43 -9.44 12.97
C VAL A 280 -4.57 -8.88 11.85
N GLY A 281 -3.40 -9.50 11.62
CA GLY A 281 -2.48 -9.14 10.55
C GLY A 281 -2.02 -7.69 10.60
N MET A 282 -1.62 -7.19 11.79
CA MET A 282 -1.13 -5.83 12.01
C MET A 282 0.06 -5.82 12.98
N ARG A 283 0.99 -4.87 12.80
CA ARG A 283 2.28 -4.85 13.48
C ARG A 283 2.39 -3.90 14.69
N PHE A 284 1.31 -3.30 15.15
CA PHE A 284 1.31 -2.33 16.25
C PHE A 284 2.36 -1.22 16.09
N ASP A 285 2.36 -0.54 14.93
CA ASP A 285 3.26 0.59 14.69
C ASP A 285 2.89 1.83 15.53
N ASP A 286 3.83 2.78 15.60
CA ASP A 286 3.70 3.99 16.42
C ASP A 286 2.54 4.90 16.00
N ARG A 287 2.12 4.85 14.72
CA ARG A 287 0.98 5.64 14.23
C ARG A 287 -0.35 5.11 14.72
N VAL A 288 -0.42 3.81 15.02
CA VAL A 288 -1.62 3.18 15.60
C VAL A 288 -1.59 3.22 17.13
N THR A 289 -0.43 2.95 17.73
CA THR A 289 -0.35 2.80 19.20
C THR A 289 -0.23 4.13 19.95
N GLY A 290 0.35 5.14 19.35
CA GLY A 290 0.76 6.32 20.08
C GLY A 290 1.70 5.94 21.24
N LYS A 291 1.46 6.46 22.43
CA LYS A 291 2.28 6.20 23.62
C LYS A 291 2.08 4.77 24.14
N LEU A 292 3.07 3.89 23.96
CA LEU A 292 3.03 2.47 24.32
C LEU A 292 2.74 2.20 25.80
N GLU A 293 3.20 3.07 26.71
CA GLU A 293 2.99 2.91 28.15
C GLU A 293 1.51 2.99 28.54
N THR A 294 0.68 3.58 27.68
CA THR A 294 -0.76 3.77 27.94
C THR A 294 -1.65 3.00 26.99
N TYR A 295 -1.07 2.25 26.04
CA TYR A 295 -1.84 1.56 24.99
C TYR A 295 -2.42 0.25 25.48
N ALA A 296 -3.75 0.14 25.50
CA ALA A 296 -4.54 -1.08 25.78
C ALA A 296 -4.11 -1.86 27.05
N LYS A 297 -3.62 -1.19 28.10
CA LYS A 297 -3.07 -1.84 29.32
C LYS A 297 -4.09 -2.64 30.11
N GLN A 298 -5.37 -2.35 29.96
CA GLN A 298 -6.49 -3.02 30.62
C GLN A 298 -6.96 -4.28 29.87
N ALA A 299 -6.55 -4.44 28.61
CA ALA A 299 -7.04 -5.52 27.74
C ALA A 299 -6.13 -6.75 27.77
N LYS A 300 -6.72 -7.93 27.57
CA LYS A 300 -6.01 -9.12 27.11
C LYS A 300 -5.81 -9.04 25.61
N ILE A 301 -4.59 -9.25 25.13
CA ILE A 301 -4.22 -9.08 23.74
C ILE A 301 -4.02 -10.41 23.05
N ILE A 302 -4.84 -10.67 22.04
CA ILE A 302 -4.72 -11.80 21.11
C ILE A 302 -4.13 -11.25 19.81
N HIS A 303 -3.02 -11.82 19.33
CA HIS A 303 -2.37 -11.36 18.10
C HIS A 303 -2.28 -12.49 17.07
N LEU A 304 -3.01 -12.32 15.96
CA LEU A 304 -2.99 -13.22 14.80
C LEU A 304 -2.03 -12.65 13.77
N ASP A 305 -0.93 -13.33 13.52
CA ASP A 305 0.03 -12.93 12.48
C ASP A 305 0.75 -14.15 11.88
N VAL A 306 1.21 -14.02 10.64
CA VAL A 306 2.01 -15.04 9.96
C VAL A 306 3.50 -14.90 10.29
N ASP A 307 3.94 -13.71 10.68
CA ASP A 307 5.32 -13.38 10.98
C ASP A 307 5.59 -13.46 12.49
N PRO A 308 6.32 -14.49 12.95
CA PRO A 308 6.62 -14.63 14.38
C PRO A 308 7.44 -13.46 14.94
N SER A 309 8.16 -12.72 14.10
CA SER A 309 8.96 -11.57 14.53
C SER A 309 8.11 -10.34 14.93
N GLU A 310 6.86 -10.27 14.52
CA GLU A 310 5.95 -9.20 14.90
C GLU A 310 5.24 -9.46 16.24
N ILE A 311 5.18 -10.73 16.67
CA ILE A 311 4.53 -11.10 17.93
C ILE A 311 5.32 -10.55 19.13
N GLY A 312 4.65 -9.71 19.95
CA GLY A 312 5.26 -9.14 21.15
C GLY A 312 6.36 -8.10 20.90
N LYS A 313 6.57 -7.68 19.67
CA LYS A 313 7.62 -6.73 19.30
C LYS A 313 7.43 -5.33 19.91
N ASN A 314 6.24 -4.77 19.79
CA ASN A 314 5.91 -3.42 20.27
C ASN A 314 4.95 -3.45 21.45
N VAL A 315 3.99 -4.37 21.46
CA VAL A 315 2.96 -4.51 22.49
C VAL A 315 3.02 -5.93 23.03
N ALA A 316 3.01 -6.09 24.35
CA ALA A 316 2.99 -7.41 24.98
C ALA A 316 1.71 -8.16 24.58
N VAL A 317 1.84 -9.43 24.22
CA VAL A 317 0.76 -10.29 23.73
C VAL A 317 0.48 -11.36 24.78
N ASP A 318 -0.80 -11.53 25.15
CA ASP A 318 -1.22 -12.60 26.06
C ASP A 318 -1.35 -13.94 25.32
N VAL A 319 -1.96 -13.93 24.13
CA VAL A 319 -2.16 -15.13 23.30
C VAL A 319 -1.67 -14.89 21.86
N PRO A 320 -0.50 -15.43 21.48
CA PRO A 320 -0.03 -15.40 20.10
C PRO A 320 -0.70 -16.51 19.29
N VAL A 321 -1.33 -16.17 18.17
CA VAL A 321 -1.92 -17.14 17.24
C VAL A 321 -1.18 -17.03 15.91
N LEU A 322 -0.11 -17.81 15.75
CA LEU A 322 0.69 -17.84 14.52
C LEU A 322 -0.03 -18.56 13.39
N GLY A 323 0.09 -18.04 12.19
CA GLY A 323 -0.41 -18.64 10.97
C GLY A 323 -1.10 -17.65 10.04
N ASN A 324 -1.45 -18.12 8.86
CA ASN A 324 -2.18 -17.34 7.86
C ASN A 324 -3.55 -16.88 8.42
N CYS A 325 -3.89 -15.60 8.23
CA CYS A 325 -5.14 -15.01 8.73
C CYS A 325 -6.40 -15.77 8.28
N LYS A 326 -6.42 -16.31 7.07
CA LYS A 326 -7.57 -17.06 6.56
C LYS A 326 -7.80 -18.33 7.37
N ARG A 327 -6.74 -19.11 7.64
CA ARG A 327 -6.79 -20.33 8.43
C ARG A 327 -7.13 -20.04 9.89
N THR A 328 -6.42 -19.09 10.52
CA THR A 328 -6.61 -18.78 11.94
C THR A 328 -7.99 -18.21 12.24
N LEU A 329 -8.52 -17.30 11.40
CA LEU A 329 -9.88 -16.78 11.54
C LEU A 329 -10.94 -17.87 11.31
N SER A 330 -10.73 -18.81 10.37
CA SER A 330 -11.63 -19.95 10.16
C SER A 330 -11.72 -20.84 11.40
N LEU A 331 -10.55 -21.20 11.98
CA LEU A 331 -10.49 -22.01 13.20
C LEU A 331 -11.16 -21.32 14.39
N LEU A 332 -10.88 -20.04 14.61
CA LEU A 332 -11.54 -19.27 15.66
C LEU A 332 -13.05 -19.21 15.44
N THR A 333 -13.47 -18.95 14.20
CA THR A 333 -14.90 -18.85 13.85
C THR A 333 -15.63 -20.17 14.11
N GLU A 334 -15.01 -21.30 13.84
CA GLU A 334 -15.60 -22.61 14.10
C GLU A 334 -15.87 -22.83 15.60
N LEU A 335 -14.90 -22.47 16.46
CA LEU A 335 -14.87 -22.82 17.87
C LEU A 335 -15.55 -21.81 18.81
N ILE A 336 -15.62 -20.51 18.45
CA ILE A 336 -16.29 -19.51 19.29
C ILE A 336 -17.80 -19.75 19.35
N GLN A 337 -18.40 -19.35 20.48
CA GLN A 337 -19.85 -19.32 20.63
C GLN A 337 -20.42 -18.05 19.97
N PRO A 338 -21.64 -18.09 19.39
CA PRO A 338 -22.34 -16.88 19.00
C PRO A 338 -22.51 -15.92 20.18
N GLN A 339 -22.15 -14.66 19.99
CA GLN A 339 -22.14 -13.62 21.02
C GLN A 339 -23.11 -12.47 20.66
N LYS A 340 -23.38 -11.61 21.65
CA LYS A 340 -24.07 -10.33 21.48
C LYS A 340 -23.39 -9.28 22.35
N HIS A 341 -22.98 -8.16 21.75
CA HIS A 341 -22.32 -7.06 22.43
C HIS A 341 -23.04 -5.73 22.17
N GLU A 342 -24.38 -5.73 22.17
CA GLU A 342 -25.21 -4.57 21.77
C GLU A 342 -24.89 -3.31 22.58
N GLU A 343 -24.76 -3.41 23.92
CA GLU A 343 -24.42 -2.26 24.77
C GLU A 343 -23.01 -1.74 24.48
N TRP A 344 -22.05 -2.63 24.23
CA TRP A 344 -20.69 -2.25 23.87
C TRP A 344 -20.63 -1.56 22.52
N ILE A 345 -21.30 -2.10 21.52
CA ILE A 345 -21.40 -1.50 20.19
C ILE A 345 -22.11 -0.15 20.25
N ALA A 346 -23.22 -0.04 21.02
CA ALA A 346 -23.92 1.22 21.20
C ALA A 346 -23.08 2.30 21.90
N SER A 347 -22.12 1.89 22.74
CA SER A 347 -21.23 2.82 23.44
C SER A 347 -20.24 3.59 22.53
N PHE A 348 -20.12 3.25 21.24
CA PHE A 348 -19.40 4.02 20.23
C PHE A 348 -20.15 5.27 19.80
N LYS A 349 -21.48 5.23 19.83
CA LYS A 349 -22.34 6.28 19.27
C LYS A 349 -22.05 7.69 19.82
N PRO A 350 -21.85 7.93 21.13
CA PRO A 350 -21.53 9.27 21.62
C PRO A 350 -20.23 9.84 21.04
N TYR A 351 -19.24 9.00 20.73
CA TYR A 351 -17.97 9.41 20.12
C TYR A 351 -18.15 9.68 18.62
N GLU A 352 -18.95 8.85 17.92
CA GLU A 352 -19.31 9.05 16.52
C GLU A 352 -20.06 10.37 16.35
N GLU A 353 -21.05 10.68 17.20
CA GLU A 353 -21.81 11.94 17.20
C GLU A 353 -20.92 13.15 17.53
N LYS A 354 -20.04 13.01 18.53
CA LYS A 354 -19.09 14.07 18.88
C LYS A 354 -18.16 14.39 17.72
N GLU A 355 -17.56 13.37 17.09
CA GLU A 355 -16.69 13.54 15.95
C GLU A 355 -17.41 14.14 14.75
N PHE A 356 -18.63 13.68 14.48
CA PHE A 356 -19.47 14.22 13.42
C PHE A 356 -19.70 15.72 13.60
N ASN A 357 -20.22 16.13 14.75
CA ASN A 357 -20.59 17.53 15.01
C ASN A 357 -19.37 18.49 15.09
N GLN A 358 -18.24 18.01 15.58
CA GLN A 358 -17.06 18.87 15.80
C GLN A 358 -16.13 18.93 14.58
N VAL A 359 -16.04 17.86 13.80
CA VAL A 359 -15.07 17.70 12.72
C VAL A 359 -15.73 17.39 11.38
N ILE A 360 -16.48 16.28 11.28
CA ILE A 360 -16.89 15.74 9.98
C ILE A 360 -17.88 16.68 9.28
N GLU A 361 -18.86 17.23 10.00
CA GLU A 361 -19.85 18.14 9.42
C GLU A 361 -19.19 19.36 8.77
N LYS A 362 -18.15 19.92 9.44
CA LYS A 362 -17.43 21.09 8.94
C LYS A 362 -16.49 20.77 7.77
N GLU A 363 -15.89 19.59 7.78
CA GLU A 363 -14.89 19.18 6.78
C GLU A 363 -15.54 18.63 5.51
N VAL A 364 -16.62 17.85 5.66
CA VAL A 364 -17.24 17.12 4.54
C VAL A 364 -18.48 17.83 3.99
N PHE A 365 -19.22 18.57 4.85
CA PHE A 365 -20.49 19.19 4.49
C PHE A 365 -20.51 20.70 4.78
N PRO A 366 -19.45 21.45 4.45
CA PRO A 366 -19.40 22.90 4.72
C PRO A 366 -20.47 23.62 3.87
N LYS A 367 -21.11 24.65 4.47
CA LYS A 367 -22.15 25.45 3.80
C LYS A 367 -21.57 26.64 3.04
N GLU A 368 -20.42 27.11 3.43
CA GLU A 368 -19.77 28.32 2.89
C GLU A 368 -18.24 28.22 3.04
N GLY A 369 -17.50 29.16 2.50
CA GLY A 369 -16.05 29.18 2.53
C GLY A 369 -15.40 28.39 1.38
N PRO A 370 -14.07 28.23 1.39
CA PRO A 370 -13.34 27.48 0.38
C PRO A 370 -13.66 25.98 0.42
N ILE A 371 -13.32 25.25 -0.64
CA ILE A 371 -13.50 23.80 -0.72
C ILE A 371 -12.53 23.12 0.26
N ASN A 372 -13.03 22.18 1.05
CA ASN A 372 -12.20 21.35 1.93
C ASN A 372 -11.77 20.04 1.23
N MET A 373 -10.62 19.47 1.67
CA MET A 373 -10.15 18.18 1.10
C MET A 373 -11.13 17.04 1.36
N GLY A 374 -11.73 16.98 2.57
CA GLY A 374 -12.70 15.94 2.93
C GLY A 374 -13.97 15.99 2.08
N GLU A 375 -14.42 17.20 1.72
CA GLU A 375 -15.54 17.42 0.80
C GLU A 375 -15.25 16.81 -0.59
N VAL A 376 -14.05 17.08 -1.14
CA VAL A 376 -13.62 16.51 -2.43
C VAL A 376 -13.59 14.99 -2.40
N VAL A 377 -13.00 14.42 -1.34
CA VAL A 377 -12.87 12.97 -1.19
C VAL A 377 -14.24 12.30 -1.11
N ASN A 378 -15.15 12.83 -0.28
CA ASN A 378 -16.49 12.28 -0.13
C ASN A 378 -17.27 12.35 -1.45
N ALA A 379 -17.20 13.49 -2.15
CA ALA A 379 -17.91 13.67 -3.42
C ALA A 379 -17.43 12.67 -4.50
N VAL A 380 -16.12 12.45 -4.62
CA VAL A 380 -15.54 11.44 -5.55
C VAL A 380 -15.93 10.02 -5.13
N SER A 381 -15.91 9.73 -3.84
CA SER A 381 -16.29 8.41 -3.30
C SER A 381 -17.75 8.08 -3.66
N GLU A 382 -18.67 9.02 -3.41
CA GLU A 382 -20.09 8.86 -3.75
C GLU A 382 -20.32 8.75 -5.26
N ALA A 383 -19.67 9.60 -6.06
CA ALA A 383 -19.80 9.59 -7.52
C ALA A 383 -19.28 8.28 -8.15
N THR A 384 -18.35 7.59 -7.48
CA THR A 384 -17.86 6.26 -7.89
C THR A 384 -18.59 5.10 -7.20
N HIS A 385 -19.72 5.36 -6.55
CA HIS A 385 -20.52 4.37 -5.80
C HIS A 385 -19.72 3.63 -4.71
N ASN A 386 -18.64 4.25 -4.20
CA ASN A 386 -17.73 3.66 -3.22
C ASN A 386 -17.02 2.36 -3.71
N GLU A 387 -16.89 2.20 -5.03
CA GLU A 387 -16.33 1.01 -5.66
C GLU A 387 -14.98 1.25 -6.33
N ALA A 388 -14.55 2.51 -6.50
CA ALA A 388 -13.25 2.83 -7.10
C ALA A 388 -12.09 2.34 -6.23
N ILE A 389 -10.93 2.19 -6.86
CA ILE A 389 -9.66 1.99 -6.19
C ILE A 389 -9.12 3.37 -5.82
N LEU A 390 -8.92 3.59 -4.52
CA LEU A 390 -8.24 4.75 -3.98
C LEU A 390 -6.73 4.55 -4.02
N VAL A 391 -6.02 5.43 -4.71
CA VAL A 391 -4.56 5.55 -4.60
C VAL A 391 -4.23 6.90 -4.02
N THR A 392 -3.36 6.96 -3.00
CA THR A 392 -3.02 8.24 -2.37
C THR A 392 -1.54 8.56 -2.44
N ASP A 393 -1.20 9.84 -2.56
CA ASP A 393 0.11 10.33 -2.19
C ASP A 393 0.19 10.52 -0.67
N VAL A 394 1.30 11.06 -0.18
CA VAL A 394 1.56 11.21 1.26
C VAL A 394 1.35 12.65 1.71
N GLY A 395 0.72 12.81 2.87
CA GLY A 395 0.44 14.10 3.50
C GLY A 395 -1.03 14.27 3.89
N GLN A 396 -1.53 15.51 3.92
CA GLN A 396 -2.93 15.78 4.27
C GLN A 396 -3.89 15.09 3.28
N ASN A 397 -3.57 15.08 2.00
CA ASN A 397 -4.34 14.37 0.99
C ASN A 397 -4.55 12.89 1.34
N GLN A 398 -3.50 12.20 1.82
CA GLN A 398 -3.56 10.80 2.25
C GLN A 398 -4.51 10.62 3.42
N MET A 399 -4.32 11.41 4.48
CA MET A 399 -5.10 11.28 5.70
C MET A 399 -6.58 11.59 5.44
N MET A 400 -6.89 12.64 4.67
CA MET A 400 -8.26 12.99 4.30
C MET A 400 -8.89 11.92 3.41
N ALA A 401 -8.15 11.42 2.41
CA ALA A 401 -8.64 10.36 1.54
C ALA A 401 -8.94 9.07 2.34
N CYS A 402 -8.04 8.63 3.20
CA CYS A 402 -8.23 7.43 4.01
C CYS A 402 -9.38 7.55 5.03
N ARG A 403 -9.67 8.77 5.51
CA ARG A 403 -10.77 9.00 6.44
C ARG A 403 -12.15 9.03 5.79
N TYR A 404 -12.26 9.65 4.61
CA TYR A 404 -13.55 10.02 4.04
C TYR A 404 -13.94 9.21 2.80
N PHE A 405 -13.00 8.55 2.14
CA PHE A 405 -13.33 7.60 1.09
C PHE A 405 -13.95 6.33 1.68
N LYS A 406 -14.99 5.81 1.06
CA LYS A 406 -15.69 4.60 1.48
C LYS A 406 -15.34 3.42 0.58
N PHE A 407 -15.31 2.24 1.16
CA PHE A 407 -14.93 1.01 0.48
C PHE A 407 -16.06 -0.02 0.59
N THR A 408 -16.49 -0.55 -0.53
CA THR A 408 -17.47 -1.65 -0.60
C THR A 408 -16.85 -2.94 -1.15
N LYS A 409 -15.65 -2.84 -1.73
CA LYS A 409 -14.90 -3.95 -2.31
C LYS A 409 -13.52 -4.08 -1.66
N PRO A 410 -12.98 -5.30 -1.54
CA PRO A 410 -11.62 -5.51 -1.05
C PRO A 410 -10.56 -5.00 -2.03
N ARG A 411 -9.32 -4.90 -1.56
CA ARG A 411 -8.16 -4.44 -2.36
C ARG A 411 -8.42 -3.11 -3.06
N SER A 412 -9.06 -2.18 -2.35
CA SER A 412 -9.48 -0.88 -2.89
C SER A 412 -8.64 0.28 -2.39
N ILE A 413 -7.58 0.03 -1.60
CA ILE A 413 -6.66 1.07 -1.13
C ILE A 413 -5.22 0.74 -1.51
N VAL A 414 -4.53 1.75 -2.06
CA VAL A 414 -3.10 1.73 -2.40
C VAL A 414 -2.46 3.00 -1.87
N THR A 415 -1.57 2.87 -0.90
CA THR A 415 -0.93 4.01 -0.24
C THR A 415 0.41 3.60 0.35
N SER A 416 1.38 4.51 0.42
CA SER A 416 2.63 4.30 1.17
C SER A 416 2.35 4.51 2.65
N GLY A 417 2.10 3.42 3.38
CA GLY A 417 1.67 3.49 4.79
C GLY A 417 2.83 3.60 5.77
N GLY A 418 3.82 2.75 5.64
CA GLY A 418 4.94 2.66 6.59
C GLY A 418 6.11 3.58 6.26
N MET A 419 6.50 3.70 5.00
CA MET A 419 7.59 4.58 4.57
C MET A 419 7.12 6.03 4.44
N GLY A 420 5.89 6.25 4.00
CA GLY A 420 5.36 7.59 3.78
C GLY A 420 6.05 8.30 2.61
N THR A 421 6.18 7.61 1.49
CA THR A 421 6.92 8.09 0.30
C THR A 421 6.08 9.09 -0.50
N MET A 422 6.39 10.38 -0.44
CA MET A 422 5.84 11.37 -1.35
C MET A 422 6.24 11.05 -2.80
N GLY A 423 5.31 11.25 -3.75
CA GLY A 423 5.48 10.87 -5.15
C GLY A 423 5.10 9.41 -5.45
N PHE A 424 4.65 8.65 -4.46
CA PHE A 424 4.19 7.26 -4.63
C PHE A 424 2.94 7.16 -5.53
N CYS A 425 2.01 8.11 -5.41
CA CYS A 425 0.65 7.99 -5.91
C CYS A 425 0.56 7.79 -7.43
N LEU A 426 1.15 8.69 -8.23
CA LEU A 426 0.99 8.65 -9.68
C LEU A 426 1.49 7.34 -10.31
N PRO A 427 2.74 6.91 -10.08
CA PRO A 427 3.21 5.64 -10.61
C PRO A 427 2.43 4.43 -10.06
N ALA A 428 2.08 4.42 -8.77
CA ALA A 428 1.29 3.33 -8.19
C ALA A 428 -0.13 3.27 -8.80
N ALA A 429 -0.74 4.41 -9.11
CA ALA A 429 -2.03 4.46 -9.79
C ALA A 429 -1.93 3.91 -11.22
N ILE A 430 -0.86 4.22 -11.95
CA ILE A 430 -0.59 3.60 -13.25
C ILE A 430 -0.55 2.07 -13.08
N GLY A 431 0.23 1.56 -12.14
CA GLY A 431 0.28 0.12 -11.86
C GLY A 431 -1.08 -0.49 -11.52
N ALA A 432 -1.88 0.22 -10.72
CA ALA A 432 -3.22 -0.22 -10.33
C ALA A 432 -4.18 -0.34 -11.54
N THR A 433 -4.08 0.52 -12.56
CA THR A 433 -4.91 0.41 -13.77
C THR A 433 -4.60 -0.86 -14.58
N PHE A 434 -3.36 -1.35 -14.55
CA PHE A 434 -2.99 -2.63 -15.16
C PHE A 434 -3.36 -3.83 -14.31
N GLY A 435 -3.32 -3.68 -12.98
CA GLY A 435 -3.71 -4.76 -12.04
C GLY A 435 -5.23 -5.00 -12.00
N ARG A 436 -6.03 -3.96 -12.22
CA ARG A 436 -7.51 -4.01 -12.20
C ARG A 436 -8.10 -3.11 -13.28
N PRO A 437 -7.98 -3.51 -14.56
CA PRO A 437 -8.50 -2.75 -15.69
C PRO A 437 -10.04 -2.66 -15.70
N ASP A 438 -10.71 -3.47 -14.91
CA ASP A 438 -12.16 -3.50 -14.72
C ASP A 438 -12.69 -2.46 -13.72
N ARG A 439 -11.79 -1.70 -13.05
CA ARG A 439 -12.17 -0.76 -11.99
C ARG A 439 -11.62 0.65 -12.23
N THR A 440 -12.39 1.65 -11.85
CA THR A 440 -11.93 3.04 -11.82
C THR A 440 -10.83 3.21 -10.78
N VAL A 441 -9.71 3.83 -11.17
CA VAL A 441 -8.60 4.17 -10.28
C VAL A 441 -8.60 5.68 -10.06
N CYS A 442 -8.79 6.11 -8.82
CA CYS A 442 -8.79 7.50 -8.37
C CYS A 442 -7.51 7.79 -7.59
N ALA A 443 -6.65 8.64 -8.13
CA ALA A 443 -5.36 9.00 -7.59
C ALA A 443 -5.43 10.37 -6.90
N PHE A 444 -5.47 10.37 -5.56
CA PHE A 444 -5.50 11.59 -4.74
C PHE A 444 -4.10 12.02 -4.36
N MET A 445 -3.71 13.21 -4.75
CA MET A 445 -2.39 13.75 -4.47
C MET A 445 -2.41 15.24 -4.16
N GLY A 446 -1.43 15.69 -3.39
CA GLY A 446 -1.16 17.11 -3.18
C GLY A 446 -0.25 17.66 -4.28
N ASP A 447 -0.20 18.97 -4.37
CA ASP A 447 0.65 19.73 -5.29
C ASP A 447 2.14 19.39 -5.16
N GLY A 448 2.63 19.20 -3.92
CA GLY A 448 4.00 18.76 -3.66
C GLY A 448 4.27 17.32 -4.13
N GLY A 449 3.33 16.40 -3.88
CA GLY A 449 3.47 15.00 -4.27
C GLY A 449 3.50 14.79 -5.77
N LEU A 450 2.60 15.45 -6.51
CA LEU A 450 2.57 15.37 -7.97
C LEU A 450 3.91 15.81 -8.58
N GLN A 451 4.50 16.91 -8.10
CA GLN A 451 5.75 17.42 -8.65
C GLN A 451 6.94 16.48 -8.46
N MET A 452 6.90 15.55 -7.51
CA MET A 452 8.00 14.60 -7.27
C MET A 452 8.08 13.48 -8.33
N THR A 453 6.96 13.14 -8.98
CA THR A 453 6.90 12.07 -10.00
C THR A 453 6.09 12.49 -11.24
N MET A 454 5.98 13.78 -11.47
CA MET A 454 5.20 14.37 -12.58
C MET A 454 5.64 13.87 -13.96
N GLN A 455 6.90 13.47 -14.14
CA GLN A 455 7.39 12.85 -15.37
C GLN A 455 6.60 11.60 -15.78
N GLU A 456 5.98 10.90 -14.82
CA GLU A 456 5.13 9.73 -15.12
C GLU A 456 3.81 10.09 -15.85
N LEU A 457 3.47 11.38 -15.99
CA LEU A 457 2.45 11.81 -16.94
C LEU A 457 2.80 11.40 -18.38
N GLY A 458 4.10 11.27 -18.70
CA GLY A 458 4.56 10.70 -19.95
C GLY A 458 4.20 9.22 -20.12
N THR A 459 4.24 8.43 -19.02
CA THR A 459 3.77 7.04 -19.01
C THR A 459 2.25 6.97 -19.16
N VAL A 460 1.52 7.85 -18.45
CA VAL A 460 0.05 7.97 -18.60
C VAL A 460 -0.34 8.27 -20.04
N MET A 461 0.34 9.22 -20.68
CA MET A 461 0.11 9.61 -22.08
C MET A 461 0.35 8.44 -23.05
N GLU A 462 1.50 7.79 -22.94
CA GLU A 462 1.92 6.71 -23.84
C GLU A 462 1.00 5.50 -23.73
N GLN A 463 0.66 5.11 -22.51
CA GLN A 463 -0.18 3.94 -22.22
C GLN A 463 -1.68 4.25 -22.29
N LYS A 464 -2.06 5.52 -22.41
CA LYS A 464 -3.46 5.99 -22.29
C LYS A 464 -4.11 5.45 -21.01
N SER A 465 -3.32 5.36 -19.94
CA SER A 465 -3.75 4.79 -18.66
C SER A 465 -4.98 5.54 -18.12
N PRO A 466 -6.14 4.90 -17.86
CA PRO A 466 -7.40 5.58 -17.52
C PRO A 466 -7.44 6.09 -16.09
N VAL A 467 -6.31 6.53 -15.56
CA VAL A 467 -6.20 7.05 -14.19
C VAL A 467 -6.95 8.39 -14.04
N LYS A 468 -7.73 8.53 -12.98
CA LYS A 468 -8.40 9.78 -12.59
C LYS A 468 -7.54 10.46 -11.52
N ILE A 469 -6.81 11.49 -11.93
CA ILE A 469 -5.90 12.24 -11.07
C ILE A 469 -6.68 13.36 -10.39
N ILE A 470 -6.81 13.31 -9.07
CA ILE A 470 -7.44 14.34 -8.26
C ILE A 470 -6.33 15.09 -7.51
N LEU A 471 -5.97 16.25 -8.03
CA LEU A 471 -4.94 17.12 -7.47
C LEU A 471 -5.57 18.10 -6.49
N MET A 472 -5.37 17.89 -5.20
CA MET A 472 -5.81 18.80 -4.13
C MET A 472 -4.73 19.84 -3.88
N ASN A 473 -4.87 20.97 -4.55
CA ASN A 473 -3.90 22.07 -4.52
C ASN A 473 -4.20 23.04 -3.39
N ASN A 474 -3.34 23.08 -2.37
CA ASN A 474 -3.42 24.02 -1.24
C ASN A 474 -2.21 24.96 -1.14
N ASN A 475 -1.32 24.98 -2.13
CA ASN A 475 -0.09 25.79 -2.16
C ASN A 475 0.86 25.56 -0.97
N TYR A 476 0.80 24.37 -0.35
CA TYR A 476 1.64 24.04 0.80
C TYR A 476 2.06 22.56 0.80
N LEU A 477 3.21 22.28 1.42
CA LEU A 477 3.48 20.97 1.98
C LEU A 477 2.61 20.81 3.24
N GLY A 478 1.31 20.51 3.02
CA GLY A 478 0.24 20.77 3.97
C GLY A 478 0.41 20.09 5.33
N ASN A 479 0.89 18.82 5.36
CA ASN A 479 1.10 18.11 6.62
C ASN A 479 2.25 18.73 7.44
N VAL A 480 3.35 19.10 6.78
CA VAL A 480 4.49 19.78 7.44
C VAL A 480 4.07 21.17 7.93
N ARG A 481 3.31 21.90 7.12
CA ARG A 481 2.73 23.19 7.50
C ARG A 481 1.84 23.05 8.75
N GLN A 482 0.96 22.02 8.82
CA GLN A 482 0.12 21.77 9.99
C GLN A 482 0.96 21.56 11.25
N TRP A 483 2.04 20.78 11.16
CA TRP A 483 2.96 20.57 12.28
C TRP A 483 3.68 21.85 12.69
N GLN A 484 4.11 22.67 11.73
CA GLN A 484 4.71 23.99 12.01
C GLN A 484 3.70 24.94 12.68
N ALA A 485 2.43 24.88 12.27
CA ALA A 485 1.38 25.66 12.90
C ALA A 485 1.14 25.25 14.36
N MET A 486 1.05 23.93 14.61
CA MET A 486 0.68 23.40 15.92
C MET A 486 1.83 23.39 16.93
N PHE A 487 3.04 23.09 16.48
CA PHE A 487 4.16 22.79 17.39
C PHE A 487 5.34 23.76 17.26
N PHE A 488 5.37 24.63 16.23
CA PHE A 488 6.47 25.54 15.94
C PHE A 488 6.02 27.00 15.75
N ASN A 489 4.96 27.44 16.46
CA ASN A 489 4.48 28.83 16.50
C ASN A 489 4.23 29.44 15.10
N ARG A 490 3.69 28.65 14.15
CA ARG A 490 3.43 29.05 12.76
C ARG A 490 4.67 29.54 12.00
N ARG A 491 5.84 29.02 12.35
CA ARG A 491 7.08 29.35 11.63
C ARG A 491 7.16 28.49 10.38
N TYR A 492 6.50 28.92 9.30
CA TYR A 492 6.39 28.19 8.03
C TYR A 492 7.70 28.26 7.24
N SER A 493 8.63 27.37 7.57
CA SER A 493 9.94 27.27 6.94
C SER A 493 9.87 26.31 5.76
N PHE A 494 10.01 26.84 4.54
CA PHE A 494 10.04 26.08 3.27
C PHE A 494 8.83 25.17 3.03
N THR A 495 7.66 25.52 3.54
CA THR A 495 6.41 24.79 3.31
C THR A 495 5.45 25.45 2.34
N PRO A 496 5.41 26.81 2.20
CA PRO A 496 4.67 27.44 1.10
C PRO A 496 5.25 27.04 -0.26
N MET A 497 4.40 26.74 -1.22
CA MET A 497 4.79 26.33 -2.56
C MET A 497 4.27 27.32 -3.61
N MET A 498 5.10 27.60 -4.61
CA MET A 498 4.68 28.26 -5.85
C MET A 498 4.50 27.17 -6.91
N ASN A 499 3.27 26.95 -7.33
CA ASN A 499 2.93 25.88 -8.23
C ASN A 499 2.94 26.33 -9.70
N PRO A 500 3.26 25.42 -10.65
CA PRO A 500 3.09 25.68 -12.06
C PRO A 500 1.60 25.67 -12.45
N ASP A 501 1.28 26.05 -13.66
CA ASP A 501 -0.07 25.86 -14.23
C ASP A 501 -0.27 24.40 -14.64
N TYR A 502 -0.95 23.64 -13.79
CA TYR A 502 -1.20 22.22 -14.02
C TYR A 502 -2.10 21.93 -15.22
N MET A 503 -2.94 22.88 -15.64
CA MET A 503 -3.74 22.75 -16.86
C MET A 503 -2.86 22.77 -18.10
N GLN A 504 -1.85 23.66 -18.13
CA GLN A 504 -0.88 23.68 -19.22
C GLN A 504 0.00 22.42 -19.23
N ILE A 505 0.38 21.92 -18.05
CA ILE A 505 1.13 20.66 -17.94
C ILE A 505 0.31 19.49 -18.47
N ALA A 506 -0.94 19.32 -18.03
CA ALA A 506 -1.83 18.26 -18.51
C ALA A 506 -2.02 18.33 -20.03
N SER A 507 -2.24 19.54 -20.56
CA SER A 507 -2.37 19.79 -22.01
C SER A 507 -1.11 19.40 -22.78
N ALA A 508 0.09 19.67 -22.24
CA ALA A 508 1.36 19.29 -22.88
C ALA A 508 1.53 17.76 -23.01
N TYR A 509 0.93 16.99 -22.09
CA TYR A 509 0.88 15.53 -22.17
C TYR A 509 -0.39 15.00 -22.84
N GLY A 510 -1.24 15.86 -23.41
CA GLY A 510 -2.48 15.47 -24.06
C GLY A 510 -3.52 14.85 -23.11
N ILE A 511 -3.44 15.17 -21.82
CA ILE A 511 -4.35 14.69 -20.78
C ILE A 511 -5.49 15.71 -20.62
N ALA A 512 -6.74 15.24 -20.71
CA ALA A 512 -7.91 16.07 -20.45
C ALA A 512 -7.87 16.57 -18.99
N SER A 513 -8.25 17.83 -18.76
CA SER A 513 -8.11 18.44 -17.45
C SER A 513 -9.13 19.54 -17.19
N ARG A 514 -9.44 19.74 -15.91
CA ARG A 514 -10.28 20.84 -15.44
C ARG A 514 -9.75 21.36 -14.10
N ARG A 515 -9.79 22.68 -13.91
CA ARG A 515 -9.56 23.35 -12.62
C ARG A 515 -10.90 23.70 -12.00
N VAL A 516 -11.07 23.38 -10.72
CA VAL A 516 -12.23 23.70 -9.88
C VAL A 516 -11.79 24.70 -8.82
N MET A 517 -12.43 25.87 -8.83
CA MET A 517 -12.12 26.98 -7.91
C MET A 517 -13.21 27.24 -6.89
N SER A 518 -14.43 26.74 -7.15
CA SER A 518 -15.60 26.94 -6.28
C SER A 518 -16.36 25.62 -6.04
N ARG A 519 -17.12 25.59 -4.95
CA ARG A 519 -17.91 24.42 -4.55
C ARG A 519 -18.98 24.07 -5.59
N GLU A 520 -19.55 25.09 -6.23
CA GLU A 520 -20.60 24.94 -7.25
C GLU A 520 -20.09 24.16 -8.48
N GLU A 521 -18.78 24.29 -8.77
CA GLU A 521 -18.15 23.62 -9.91
C GLU A 521 -17.70 22.17 -9.60
N LEU A 522 -17.62 21.80 -8.31
CA LEU A 522 -16.99 20.54 -7.88
C LEU A 522 -17.69 19.31 -8.48
N ASN A 523 -19.01 19.23 -8.36
CA ASN A 523 -19.76 18.10 -8.88
C ASN A 523 -19.67 17.99 -10.41
N ASP A 524 -19.76 19.09 -11.12
CA ASP A 524 -19.61 19.11 -12.57
C ASP A 524 -18.21 18.67 -13.00
N GLY A 525 -17.16 19.11 -12.28
CA GLY A 525 -15.79 18.69 -12.53
C GLY A 525 -15.58 17.20 -12.29
N ILE A 526 -16.16 16.64 -11.23
CA ILE A 526 -16.11 15.20 -10.94
C ILE A 526 -16.83 14.39 -12.01
N GLN A 527 -18.03 14.83 -12.44
CA GLN A 527 -18.79 14.14 -13.49
C GLN A 527 -18.06 14.18 -14.84
N GLU A 528 -17.46 15.32 -15.20
CA GLU A 528 -16.63 15.45 -16.41
C GLU A 528 -15.43 14.48 -16.34
N MET A 529 -14.73 14.44 -15.22
CA MET A 529 -13.60 13.53 -15.02
C MET A 529 -14.03 12.06 -15.17
N LEU A 530 -15.14 11.66 -14.54
CA LEU A 530 -15.58 10.25 -14.56
C LEU A 530 -16.16 9.83 -15.90
N SER A 531 -16.79 10.74 -16.63
CA SER A 531 -17.37 10.48 -17.95
C SER A 531 -16.36 10.54 -19.10
N THR A 532 -15.20 11.14 -18.88
CA THR A 532 -14.12 11.18 -19.88
C THR A 532 -13.49 9.81 -20.04
N ASP A 533 -13.42 9.32 -21.25
CA ASP A 533 -12.65 8.11 -21.56
C ASP A 533 -11.14 8.41 -21.49
N GLY A 534 -10.37 7.49 -20.85
CA GLY A 534 -8.93 7.67 -20.64
C GLY A 534 -8.56 8.50 -19.39
N PRO A 535 -7.32 9.04 -19.37
CA PRO A 535 -6.81 9.81 -18.23
C PRO A 535 -7.47 11.18 -18.10
N PHE A 536 -7.58 11.65 -16.87
CA PHE A 536 -8.08 13.00 -16.56
C PHE A 536 -7.35 13.59 -15.35
N LEU A 537 -7.00 14.87 -15.41
CA LEU A 537 -6.48 15.62 -14.27
C LEU A 537 -7.51 16.65 -13.79
N LEU A 538 -8.08 16.42 -12.63
CA LEU A 538 -8.95 17.35 -11.92
C LEU A 538 -8.15 18.07 -10.85
N GLU A 539 -7.81 19.33 -11.09
CA GLU A 539 -7.21 20.19 -10.06
C GLU A 539 -8.34 20.84 -9.25
N VAL A 540 -8.34 20.61 -7.95
CA VAL A 540 -9.26 21.28 -7.02
C VAL A 540 -8.45 22.20 -6.11
N CYS A 541 -8.70 23.51 -6.18
CA CYS A 541 -8.12 24.49 -5.29
C CYS A 541 -8.83 24.43 -3.95
N VAL A 542 -8.14 23.87 -2.96
CA VAL A 542 -8.69 23.65 -1.61
C VAL A 542 -8.14 24.65 -0.61
N VAL A 543 -8.76 24.69 0.57
CA VAL A 543 -8.32 25.56 1.67
C VAL A 543 -6.82 25.41 1.95
N GLU A 544 -6.08 26.53 1.99
CA GLU A 544 -4.62 26.53 2.14
C GLU A 544 -4.16 26.06 3.52
N GLU A 545 -4.80 26.53 4.58
CA GLU A 545 -4.41 26.25 5.97
C GLU A 545 -5.35 25.23 6.66
N GLY A 546 -5.99 24.34 5.90
CA GLY A 546 -6.76 23.23 6.46
C GLY A 546 -5.91 22.31 7.35
N ASN A 547 -6.52 21.68 8.33
CA ASN A 547 -5.88 20.73 9.24
C ASN A 547 -6.60 19.40 9.24
N VAL A 548 -5.84 18.30 9.30
CA VAL A 548 -6.41 16.97 9.45
C VAL A 548 -6.76 16.72 10.92
N LEU A 549 -8.04 16.61 11.19
CA LEU A 549 -8.60 16.34 12.51
C LEU A 549 -9.59 15.16 12.46
N PRO A 550 -9.85 14.47 13.59
CA PRO A 550 -9.10 14.59 14.84
C PRO A 550 -7.67 14.07 14.73
N MET A 551 -6.82 14.46 15.67
CA MET A 551 -5.42 14.03 15.67
C MET A 551 -4.96 13.66 17.08
N THR A 552 -4.29 12.52 17.23
CA THR A 552 -3.52 12.19 18.43
C THR A 552 -2.15 12.85 18.34
N PRO A 553 -1.80 13.80 19.24
CA PRO A 553 -0.48 14.42 19.21
C PRO A 553 0.63 13.39 19.46
N PRO A 554 1.83 13.59 18.88
CA PRO A 554 2.98 12.73 19.11
C PRO A 554 3.27 12.54 20.61
N GLY A 555 3.54 11.30 21.02
CA GLY A 555 3.80 10.96 22.42
C GLY A 555 2.59 11.00 23.35
N SER A 556 1.40 11.24 22.82
CA SER A 556 0.13 11.17 23.57
C SER A 556 -0.48 9.76 23.51
N SER A 557 -1.36 9.48 24.48
CA SER A 557 -2.16 8.25 24.47
C SER A 557 -3.16 8.25 23.32
N VAL A 558 -3.42 7.09 22.72
CA VAL A 558 -4.30 6.92 21.55
C VAL A 558 -5.72 7.45 21.76
N ASN A 559 -6.20 7.44 23.03
CA ASN A 559 -7.51 7.96 23.39
C ASN A 559 -7.55 9.48 23.64
N TYR A 560 -6.41 10.18 23.54
CA TYR A 560 -6.35 11.63 23.60
C TYR A 560 -6.24 12.20 22.20
N MET A 561 -7.33 12.78 21.70
CA MET A 561 -7.41 13.31 20.35
C MET A 561 -7.84 14.78 20.37
N LEU A 562 -7.10 15.62 19.65
CA LEU A 562 -7.47 16.99 19.37
C LEU A 562 -8.58 17.01 18.33
N MET A 563 -9.67 17.72 18.63
CA MET A 563 -10.83 17.89 17.75
C MET A 563 -10.82 19.25 17.05
N GLU A 564 -9.97 20.16 17.50
CA GLU A 564 -9.78 21.51 16.97
C GLU A 564 -8.33 21.96 17.13
N CYS A 565 -7.86 22.98 16.36
CA CYS A 565 -6.53 23.56 16.42
C CYS A 565 -6.62 25.09 16.48
#